data_68ca9d8e45acc0e6343814dcd85babfa
#
_entry.id   68ca9d8e45acc0e6343814dcd85babfa
#
_cell.length_a   1.000
_cell.length_b   1.000
_cell.length_c   1.000
_cell.angle_alpha   90.00
_cell.angle_beta   90.00
_cell.angle_gamma   90.00
#
_symmetry.space_group_name_H-M   'P 1'
#
loop_
_entity.id
_entity.type
_entity.pdbx_description
1 polymer ?
#
loop_
_entity_poly.entity_id
_entity_poly.type
_entity_poly.pdbx_seq_one_letter_code
_entity_poly.pdbx_strand_id
1 'polypeptide(L)'
;MAGVYVAGVGFTKIAEHWDRDLEHLMAEAAIKAVEDAGVSSVNAIYVGCALSEPIQGQMNLGALMAECAGLVGAPALRMEAAEASGAAALYAGFCDVASGRSEAVLVVGGEKLSDGLSEEVSSGMMMSGRSWYEGFMGADFYALNALLYRLYSKRYGEEGIPFFPVISHEHAEGVSHAQYPFKISLDRVLESPFIAD
;
A
#
# COMPACT_ATOMS: atom_id res chain seq x y z
N MET A 1 25.02 14.45 12.01
CA MET A 1 24.21 14.13 10.82
C MET A 1 23.01 15.07 10.86
N ALA A 2 22.70 15.74 9.75
CA ALA A 2 21.46 16.49 9.63
C ALA A 2 20.29 15.49 9.73
N GLY A 3 19.22 15.87 10.43
CA GLY A 3 18.03 15.03 10.52
C GLY A 3 17.30 14.98 9.17
N VAL A 4 16.64 13.84 8.87
CA VAL A 4 15.71 13.74 7.76
C VAL A 4 14.30 13.96 8.31
N TYR A 5 13.52 14.79 7.65
CA TYR A 5 12.19 15.22 8.12
C TYR A 5 11.13 14.97 7.04
N VAL A 6 9.91 14.71 7.45
CA VAL A 6 8.73 14.76 6.55
C VAL A 6 8.30 16.22 6.47
N ALA A 7 8.35 16.78 5.25
CA ALA A 7 8.05 18.19 5.00
C ALA A 7 6.58 18.41 4.61
N GLY A 8 5.94 17.44 4.00
CA GLY A 8 4.53 17.51 3.61
C GLY A 8 3.93 16.13 3.37
N VAL A 9 2.61 16.06 3.43
CA VAL A 9 1.83 14.83 3.26
C VAL A 9 0.65 15.06 2.31
N GLY A 10 0.29 14.01 1.58
CA GLY A 10 -0.87 14.02 0.69
C GLY A 10 -1.47 12.62 0.58
N PHE A 11 -2.77 12.57 0.42
CA PHE A 11 -3.48 11.31 0.24
C PHE A 11 -4.75 11.47 -0.59
N THR A 12 -5.22 10.36 -1.16
CA THR A 12 -6.53 10.21 -1.76
C THR A 12 -7.42 9.38 -0.86
N LYS A 13 -8.73 9.48 -1.03
CA LYS A 13 -9.67 8.61 -0.31
C LYS A 13 -9.42 7.15 -0.72
N ILE A 14 -9.37 6.24 0.24
CA ILE A 14 -9.31 4.81 -0.03
C ILE A 14 -10.73 4.34 -0.39
N ALA A 15 -10.94 4.04 -1.67
CA ALA A 15 -12.22 3.65 -2.24
C ALA A 15 -12.02 3.00 -3.62
N GLU A 16 -13.09 2.54 -4.23
CA GLU A 16 -13.11 2.19 -5.65
C GLU A 16 -13.17 3.46 -6.51
N HIS A 17 -12.19 3.63 -7.38
CA HIS A 17 -12.05 4.78 -8.27
C HIS A 17 -12.15 4.32 -9.74
N TRP A 18 -13.34 4.31 -10.28
CA TRP A 18 -13.61 3.85 -11.65
C TRP A 18 -13.31 4.89 -12.73
N ASP A 19 -13.09 6.14 -12.32
CA ASP A 19 -12.89 7.31 -13.16
C ASP A 19 -11.41 7.68 -13.38
N ARG A 20 -10.48 6.98 -12.72
CA ARG A 20 -9.05 7.31 -12.73
C ARG A 20 -8.17 6.08 -12.71
N ASP A 21 -7.06 6.13 -13.41
CA ASP A 21 -6.02 5.12 -13.39
C ASP A 21 -5.13 5.24 -12.14
N LEU A 22 -4.34 4.22 -11.85
CA LEU A 22 -3.48 4.14 -10.67
C LEU A 22 -2.49 5.32 -10.60
N GLU A 23 -1.82 5.65 -11.73
CA GLU A 23 -0.88 6.76 -11.81
C GLU A 23 -1.51 8.12 -11.52
N HIS A 24 -2.77 8.34 -11.93
CA HIS A 24 -3.51 9.58 -11.64
C HIS A 24 -3.88 9.68 -10.15
N LEU A 25 -4.26 8.58 -9.51
CA LEU A 25 -4.52 8.55 -8.06
C LEU A 25 -3.25 8.86 -7.27
N MET A 26 -2.13 8.25 -7.66
CA MET A 26 -0.83 8.53 -7.06
C MET A 26 -0.39 9.97 -7.28
N ALA A 27 -0.58 10.50 -8.50
CA ALA A 27 -0.23 11.88 -8.83
C ALA A 27 -1.04 12.89 -8.02
N GLU A 28 -2.32 12.65 -7.78
CA GLU A 28 -3.14 13.51 -6.90
C GLU A 28 -2.56 13.58 -5.48
N ALA A 29 -2.19 12.43 -4.90
CA ALA A 29 -1.57 12.39 -3.57
C ALA A 29 -0.19 13.08 -3.57
N ALA A 30 0.60 12.88 -4.63
CA ALA A 30 1.90 13.50 -4.82
C ALA A 30 1.81 15.03 -4.89
N ILE A 31 0.89 15.57 -5.68
CA ILE A 31 0.65 17.01 -5.81
C ILE A 31 0.27 17.61 -4.45
N LYS A 32 -0.65 16.98 -3.72
CA LYS A 32 -1.04 17.43 -2.37
C LYS A 32 0.14 17.45 -1.40
N ALA A 33 1.02 16.44 -1.45
CA ALA A 33 2.21 16.41 -0.60
C ALA A 33 3.22 17.51 -0.94
N VAL A 34 3.44 17.79 -2.22
CA VAL A 34 4.32 18.86 -2.70
C VAL A 34 3.76 20.24 -2.32
N GLU A 35 2.44 20.43 -2.44
CA GLU A 35 1.76 21.67 -2.03
C GLU A 35 1.86 21.88 -0.51
N ASP A 36 1.60 20.83 0.29
CA ASP A 36 1.69 20.87 1.76
C ASP A 36 3.13 21.16 2.23
N ALA A 37 4.13 20.61 1.54
CA ALA A 37 5.54 20.89 1.80
C ALA A 37 5.97 22.30 1.40
N GLY A 38 5.22 22.99 0.54
CA GLY A 38 5.58 24.29 0.00
C GLY A 38 6.82 24.29 -0.88
N VAL A 39 7.16 23.15 -1.51
CA VAL A 39 8.31 23.00 -2.40
C VAL A 39 7.88 23.07 -3.85
N SER A 40 8.76 23.57 -4.73
CA SER A 40 8.47 23.70 -6.17
C SER A 40 9.05 22.55 -7.01
N SER A 41 9.95 21.77 -6.45
CA SER A 41 10.62 20.66 -7.13
C SER A 41 11.16 19.64 -6.13
N VAL A 42 11.39 18.43 -6.62
CA VAL A 42 12.03 17.34 -5.87
C VAL A 42 13.23 16.79 -6.66
N ASN A 43 14.23 16.27 -5.96
CA ASN A 43 15.44 15.76 -6.59
C ASN A 43 15.28 14.32 -7.09
N ALA A 44 14.38 13.53 -6.47
CA ALA A 44 14.07 12.16 -6.87
C ALA A 44 12.67 11.77 -6.41
N ILE A 45 12.11 10.74 -7.04
CA ILE A 45 10.78 10.20 -6.79
C ILE A 45 10.89 8.69 -6.57
N TYR A 46 10.36 8.21 -5.46
CA TYR A 46 10.30 6.79 -5.11
C TYR A 46 8.85 6.35 -4.99
N VAL A 47 8.43 5.41 -5.84
CA VAL A 47 7.05 4.91 -5.90
C VAL A 47 6.99 3.50 -5.36
N GLY A 48 6.24 3.28 -4.28
CA GLY A 48 5.96 1.96 -3.73
C GLY A 48 4.69 1.37 -4.34
N CYS A 49 4.81 0.29 -5.09
CA CYS A 49 3.69 -0.44 -5.66
C CYS A 49 4.11 -1.88 -5.95
N ALA A 50 3.33 -2.85 -5.53
CA ALA A 50 3.63 -4.26 -5.73
C ALA A 50 3.02 -4.81 -7.03
N LEU A 51 1.77 -4.49 -7.32
CA LEU A 51 0.92 -5.24 -8.24
C LEU A 51 0.58 -4.51 -9.54
N SER A 52 1.29 -3.42 -9.89
CA SER A 52 0.99 -2.69 -11.13
C SER A 52 1.15 -3.54 -12.39
N GLU A 53 2.12 -4.46 -12.44
CA GLU A 53 2.26 -5.35 -13.58
C GLU A 53 1.16 -6.43 -13.65
N PRO A 54 0.88 -7.20 -12.58
CA PRO A 54 -0.12 -8.26 -12.67
C PRO A 54 -1.56 -7.73 -12.79
N ILE A 55 -1.88 -6.53 -12.26
CA ILE A 55 -3.25 -6.01 -12.26
C ILE A 55 -3.50 -5.03 -13.40
N GLN A 56 -2.63 -4.04 -13.60
CA GLN A 56 -2.78 -3.02 -14.65
C GLN A 56 -1.98 -3.34 -15.93
N GLY A 57 -1.11 -4.36 -15.90
CA GLY A 57 -0.18 -4.60 -17.01
C GLY A 57 0.85 -3.48 -17.18
N GLN A 58 1.10 -2.68 -16.14
CA GLN A 58 1.86 -1.44 -16.22
C GLN A 58 3.21 -1.53 -15.54
N MET A 59 4.27 -1.41 -16.33
CA MET A 59 5.65 -1.19 -15.86
C MET A 59 5.96 0.31 -15.79
N ASN A 60 7.12 0.66 -15.22
CA ASN A 60 7.65 2.03 -15.19
C ASN A 60 6.72 3.06 -14.52
N LEU A 61 5.96 2.61 -13.55
CA LEU A 61 4.93 3.40 -12.86
C LEU A 61 5.48 4.71 -12.28
N GLY A 62 6.75 4.72 -11.82
CA GLY A 62 7.39 5.92 -11.29
C GLY A 62 7.44 7.07 -12.30
N ALA A 63 7.84 6.79 -13.53
CA ALA A 63 7.92 7.81 -14.58
C ALA A 63 6.53 8.29 -15.02
N LEU A 64 5.57 7.38 -15.15
CA LEU A 64 4.19 7.73 -15.50
C LEU A 64 3.54 8.62 -14.43
N MET A 65 3.69 8.26 -13.16
CA MET A 65 3.20 9.07 -12.06
C MET A 65 3.86 10.46 -12.05
N ALA A 66 5.17 10.53 -12.27
CA ALA A 66 5.89 11.81 -12.34
C ALA A 66 5.38 12.69 -13.49
N GLU A 67 5.09 12.10 -14.65
CA GLU A 67 4.48 12.80 -15.79
C GLU A 67 3.09 13.33 -15.42
N CYS A 68 2.21 12.49 -14.86
CA CYS A 68 0.87 12.87 -14.42
C CYS A 68 0.89 13.97 -13.34
N ALA A 69 1.89 13.97 -12.47
CA ALA A 69 2.07 14.99 -11.43
C ALA A 69 2.77 16.27 -11.92
N GLY A 70 3.23 16.32 -13.18
CA GLY A 70 4.00 17.44 -13.71
C GLY A 70 5.42 17.57 -13.14
N LEU A 71 5.96 16.51 -12.53
CA LEU A 71 7.28 16.47 -11.89
C LEU A 71 8.35 15.89 -12.82
N VAL A 72 8.29 16.28 -14.10
CA VAL A 72 9.19 15.79 -15.15
C VAL A 72 10.62 16.27 -14.91
N GLY A 73 11.57 15.36 -15.10
CA GLY A 73 13.02 15.67 -14.99
C GLY A 73 13.66 15.15 -13.69
N ALA A 74 12.88 14.78 -12.68
CA ALA A 74 13.39 14.07 -11.52
C ALA A 74 13.54 12.57 -11.83
N PRO A 75 14.63 11.89 -11.42
CA PRO A 75 14.73 10.44 -11.46
C PRO A 75 13.55 9.82 -10.69
N ALA A 76 12.84 8.89 -11.34
CA ALA A 76 11.67 8.24 -10.74
C ALA A 76 11.84 6.72 -10.79
N LEU A 77 11.76 6.07 -9.63
CA LEU A 77 11.96 4.63 -9.46
C LEU A 77 10.75 4.01 -8.78
N ARG A 78 10.31 2.83 -9.27
CA ARG A 78 9.36 2.00 -8.53
C ARG A 78 10.12 1.02 -7.65
N MET A 79 9.67 0.90 -6.41
CA MET A 79 10.15 -0.03 -5.39
C MET A 79 9.09 -1.11 -5.18
N GLU A 80 9.52 -2.36 -5.16
CA GLU A 80 8.67 -3.50 -4.93
C GLU A 80 9.25 -4.33 -3.76
N ALA A 81 8.42 -4.65 -2.79
CA ALA A 81 8.71 -5.52 -1.65
C ALA A 81 7.37 -6.07 -1.10
N ALA A 82 6.51 -6.56 -1.99
CA ALA A 82 5.15 -7.01 -1.70
C ALA A 82 4.39 -5.95 -0.86
N GLU A 83 3.73 -6.35 0.23
CA GLU A 83 2.99 -5.44 1.13
C GLU A 83 3.88 -4.36 1.77
N ALA A 84 5.20 -4.54 1.75
CA ALA A 84 6.16 -3.56 2.27
C ALA A 84 6.69 -2.58 1.20
N SER A 85 6.14 -2.56 -0.02
CA SER A 85 6.61 -1.70 -1.11
C SER A 85 6.65 -0.22 -0.76
N GLY A 86 5.63 0.29 -0.04
CA GLY A 86 5.62 1.67 0.46
C GLY A 86 6.73 1.95 1.45
N ALA A 87 7.01 1.02 2.36
CA ALA A 87 8.12 1.14 3.32
C ALA A 87 9.48 1.07 2.63
N ALA A 88 9.62 0.24 1.58
CA ALA A 88 10.84 0.16 0.77
C ALA A 88 11.12 1.48 0.03
N ALA A 89 10.08 2.10 -0.53
CA ALA A 89 10.17 3.43 -1.16
C ALA A 89 10.57 4.51 -0.15
N LEU A 90 9.96 4.49 1.04
CA LEU A 90 10.30 5.42 2.13
C LEU A 90 11.75 5.23 2.59
N TYR A 91 12.21 3.99 2.74
CA TYR A 91 13.59 3.68 3.09
C TYR A 91 14.58 4.19 2.05
N ALA A 92 14.29 3.99 0.75
CA ALA A 92 15.13 4.50 -0.33
C ALA A 92 15.20 6.03 -0.31
N GLY A 93 14.07 6.72 -0.16
CA GLY A 93 14.00 8.17 -0.03
C GLY A 93 14.78 8.69 1.19
N PHE A 94 14.62 8.03 2.35
CA PHE A 94 15.40 8.35 3.54
C PHE A 94 16.91 8.24 3.30
N CYS A 95 17.36 7.14 2.69
CA CYS A 95 18.79 6.93 2.39
C CYS A 95 19.33 8.00 1.44
N ASP A 96 18.55 8.40 0.44
CA ASP A 96 18.95 9.41 -0.54
C ASP A 96 19.16 10.78 0.13
N VAL A 97 18.23 11.22 0.96
CA VAL A 97 18.36 12.48 1.73
C VAL A 97 19.45 12.36 2.81
N ALA A 98 19.50 11.27 3.55
CA ALA A 98 20.49 11.08 4.61
C ALA A 98 21.94 11.05 4.11
N SER A 99 22.14 10.59 2.86
CA SER A 99 23.46 10.60 2.20
C SER A 99 23.89 11.99 1.72
N GLY A 100 22.99 12.97 1.72
CA GLY A 100 23.22 14.31 1.18
C GLY A 100 23.16 14.41 -0.33
N ARG A 101 22.75 13.34 -1.04
CA ARG A 101 22.60 13.32 -2.50
C ARG A 101 21.40 14.17 -2.94
N SER A 102 20.34 14.16 -2.16
CA SER A 102 19.11 14.91 -2.42
C SER A 102 18.76 15.79 -1.23
N GLU A 103 18.26 16.99 -1.49
CA GLU A 103 17.71 17.89 -0.46
C GLU A 103 16.26 17.55 -0.14
N ALA A 104 15.48 17.22 -1.16
CA ALA A 104 14.09 16.83 -1.05
C ALA A 104 13.76 15.68 -2.02
N VAL A 105 13.07 14.67 -1.55
CA VAL A 105 12.57 13.56 -2.35
C VAL A 105 11.07 13.39 -2.13
N LEU A 106 10.38 12.93 -3.15
CA LEU A 106 8.98 12.54 -3.06
C LEU A 106 8.89 11.03 -2.91
N VAL A 107 8.13 10.58 -1.91
CA VAL A 107 7.78 9.16 -1.73
C VAL A 107 6.28 9.01 -1.90
N VAL A 108 5.86 8.12 -2.80
CA VAL A 108 4.45 7.87 -3.09
C VAL A 108 4.18 6.38 -2.99
N GLY A 109 3.08 5.99 -2.40
CA GLY A 109 2.61 4.60 -2.36
C GLY A 109 1.18 4.49 -2.88
N GLY A 110 0.86 3.41 -3.58
CA GLY A 110 -0.50 3.14 -4.02
C GLY A 110 -0.65 1.78 -4.68
N GLU A 111 -1.86 1.24 -4.56
CA GLU A 111 -2.34 0.05 -5.23
C GLU A 111 -3.79 0.29 -5.67
N LYS A 112 -4.20 -0.27 -6.79
CA LYS A 112 -5.56 -0.19 -7.29
C LYS A 112 -6.06 -1.58 -7.67
N LEU A 113 -6.43 -2.36 -6.66
CA LEU A 113 -6.84 -3.76 -6.82
C LEU A 113 -8.21 -3.89 -7.49
N SER A 114 -9.04 -2.84 -7.43
CA SER A 114 -10.36 -2.81 -8.08
C SER A 114 -10.32 -2.90 -9.61
N ASP A 115 -9.16 -2.77 -10.25
CA ASP A 115 -9.00 -2.92 -11.70
C ASP A 115 -8.91 -4.40 -12.13
N GLY A 116 -8.55 -5.29 -11.21
CA GLY A 116 -8.45 -6.73 -11.47
C GLY A 116 -9.68 -7.51 -11.02
N LEU A 117 -9.91 -8.65 -11.66
CA LEU A 117 -10.86 -9.64 -11.17
C LEU A 117 -10.36 -10.24 -9.85
N SER A 118 -11.26 -10.77 -9.03
CA SER A 118 -10.89 -11.35 -7.72
C SER A 118 -9.82 -12.44 -7.84
N GLU A 119 -9.86 -13.25 -8.88
CA GLU A 119 -8.89 -14.31 -9.14
C GLU A 119 -7.52 -13.75 -9.55
N GLU A 120 -7.49 -12.67 -10.31
CA GLU A 120 -6.26 -11.98 -10.71
C GLU A 120 -5.60 -11.32 -9.49
N VAL A 121 -6.39 -10.65 -8.66
CA VAL A 121 -5.92 -10.04 -7.41
C VAL A 121 -5.38 -11.11 -6.47
N SER A 122 -6.12 -12.21 -6.26
CA SER A 122 -5.67 -13.33 -5.42
C SER A 122 -4.36 -13.93 -5.93
N SER A 123 -4.25 -14.15 -7.24
CA SER A 123 -3.02 -14.65 -7.87
C SER A 123 -1.85 -13.66 -7.75
N GLY A 124 -2.12 -12.36 -7.91
CA GLY A 124 -1.13 -11.30 -7.73
C GLY A 124 -0.62 -11.24 -6.28
N MET A 125 -1.52 -11.25 -5.30
CA MET A 125 -1.15 -11.26 -3.89
C MET A 125 -0.37 -12.53 -3.49
N MET A 126 -0.66 -13.67 -4.13
CA MET A 126 0.06 -14.93 -3.92
C MET A 126 1.52 -14.86 -4.38
N MET A 127 1.89 -13.88 -5.24
CA MET A 127 3.29 -13.66 -5.64
C MET A 127 4.18 -13.16 -4.51
N SER A 128 3.61 -12.68 -3.40
CA SER A 128 4.36 -12.35 -2.18
C SER A 128 4.90 -13.58 -1.44
N GLY A 129 4.31 -14.75 -1.68
CA GLY A 129 4.76 -16.05 -1.20
C GLY A 129 5.61 -16.81 -2.24
N ARG A 130 5.81 -18.09 -2.00
CA ARG A 130 6.40 -19.00 -3.00
C ARG A 130 5.34 -19.46 -4.00
N SER A 131 4.95 -18.61 -4.92
CA SER A 131 3.83 -18.81 -5.81
C SER A 131 3.91 -20.12 -6.62
N TRP A 132 5.10 -20.51 -7.09
CA TRP A 132 5.31 -21.76 -7.83
C TRP A 132 5.18 -23.03 -6.96
N TYR A 133 5.25 -22.91 -5.64
CA TYR A 133 5.11 -24.01 -4.69
C TYR A 133 3.77 -23.94 -3.95
N GLU A 134 3.55 -22.86 -3.20
CA GLU A 134 2.34 -22.66 -2.37
C GLU A 134 1.12 -22.43 -3.26
N GLY A 135 1.23 -21.57 -4.27
CA GLY A 135 0.17 -21.33 -5.25
C GLY A 135 -0.13 -22.57 -6.09
N PHE A 136 0.91 -23.33 -6.49
CA PHE A 136 0.72 -24.60 -7.22
C PHE A 136 -0.04 -25.64 -6.39
N MET A 137 0.10 -25.64 -5.07
CA MET A 137 -0.64 -26.50 -4.15
C MET A 137 -2.08 -26.05 -3.93
N GLY A 138 -2.51 -24.96 -4.55
CA GLY A 138 -3.87 -24.43 -4.46
C GLY A 138 -4.09 -23.49 -3.26
N ALA A 139 -3.03 -23.08 -2.55
CA ALA A 139 -3.15 -22.07 -1.52
C ALA A 139 -3.34 -20.70 -2.17
N ASP A 140 -4.17 -19.88 -1.56
CA ASP A 140 -4.25 -18.45 -1.83
C ASP A 140 -3.65 -17.64 -0.66
N PHE A 141 -3.59 -16.32 -0.82
CA PHE A 141 -3.06 -15.44 0.20
C PHE A 141 -3.82 -15.55 1.54
N TYR A 142 -5.14 -15.72 1.50
CA TYR A 142 -5.98 -15.85 2.69
C TYR A 142 -5.77 -17.17 3.40
N ALA A 143 -5.64 -18.27 2.65
CA ALA A 143 -5.33 -19.59 3.20
C ALA A 143 -3.97 -19.62 3.92
N LEU A 144 -2.93 -18.98 3.36
CA LEU A 144 -1.63 -18.87 4.03
C LEU A 144 -1.73 -18.07 5.32
N ASN A 145 -2.47 -16.96 5.34
CA ASN A 145 -2.72 -16.19 6.54
C ASN A 145 -3.53 -16.98 7.58
N ALA A 146 -4.53 -17.77 7.16
CA ALA A 146 -5.27 -18.65 8.06
C ALA A 146 -4.36 -19.71 8.70
N LEU A 147 -3.43 -20.30 7.96
CA LEU A 147 -2.43 -21.22 8.50
C LEU A 147 -1.54 -20.53 9.55
N LEU A 148 -1.09 -19.31 9.30
CA LEU A 148 -0.31 -18.52 10.27
C LEU A 148 -1.14 -18.23 11.52
N TYR A 149 -2.42 -17.85 11.35
CA TYR A 149 -3.35 -17.64 12.44
C TYR A 149 -3.51 -18.89 13.32
N ARG A 150 -3.71 -20.06 12.71
CA ARG A 150 -3.82 -21.34 13.43
C ARG A 150 -2.56 -21.69 14.20
N LEU A 151 -1.38 -21.46 13.60
CA LEU A 151 -0.09 -21.67 14.29
C LEU A 151 0.07 -20.73 15.49
N TYR A 152 -0.30 -19.47 15.32
CA TYR A 152 -0.26 -18.48 16.40
C TYR A 152 -1.23 -18.86 17.53
N SER A 153 -2.48 -19.14 17.20
CA SER A 153 -3.52 -19.51 18.17
C SER A 153 -3.14 -20.76 18.97
N LYS A 154 -2.57 -21.75 18.31
CA LYS A 154 -2.08 -22.97 18.99
C LYS A 154 -0.96 -22.67 19.99
N ARG A 155 -0.14 -21.67 19.76
CA ARG A 155 1.01 -21.33 20.60
C ARG A 155 0.68 -20.32 21.69
N TYR A 156 -0.17 -19.36 21.42
CA TYR A 156 -0.39 -18.19 22.26
C TYR A 156 -1.84 -18.00 22.69
N GLY A 157 -2.77 -18.81 22.18
CA GLY A 157 -4.21 -18.59 22.33
C GLY A 157 -4.73 -17.56 21.33
N GLU A 158 -6.04 -17.43 21.26
CA GLU A 158 -6.74 -16.57 20.29
C GLU A 158 -7.61 -15.48 20.92
N GLU A 159 -7.67 -15.41 22.25
CA GLU A 159 -8.60 -14.57 23.01
C GLU A 159 -8.57 -13.08 22.61
N GLY A 160 -7.41 -12.55 22.21
CA GLY A 160 -7.25 -11.14 21.83
C GLY A 160 -7.49 -10.86 20.33
N ILE A 161 -7.38 -11.86 19.47
CA ILE A 161 -7.36 -11.65 18.02
C ILE A 161 -8.67 -11.10 17.44
N PRO A 162 -9.87 -11.58 17.87
CA PRO A 162 -11.14 -11.06 17.34
C PRO A 162 -11.40 -9.58 17.65
N PHE A 163 -10.65 -8.98 18.58
CA PHE A 163 -10.76 -7.56 18.90
C PHE A 163 -10.02 -6.65 17.92
N PHE A 164 -9.03 -7.14 17.16
CA PHE A 164 -8.29 -6.30 16.21
C PHE A 164 -9.18 -5.62 15.16
N PRO A 165 -10.12 -6.31 14.49
CA PRO A 165 -11.04 -5.64 13.58
C PRO A 165 -11.90 -4.59 14.27
N VAL A 166 -12.37 -4.83 15.50
CA VAL A 166 -13.16 -3.87 16.28
C VAL A 166 -12.37 -2.59 16.53
N ILE A 167 -11.14 -2.73 17.05
CA ILE A 167 -10.24 -1.59 17.32
C ILE A 167 -9.89 -0.84 16.04
N SER A 168 -9.62 -1.58 14.94
CA SER A 168 -9.31 -0.97 13.64
C SER A 168 -10.47 -0.11 13.13
N HIS A 169 -11.69 -0.59 13.22
CA HIS A 169 -12.89 0.17 12.85
C HIS A 169 -13.16 1.36 13.78
N GLU A 170 -12.88 1.23 15.08
CA GLU A 170 -12.97 2.36 16.01
C GLU A 170 -11.98 3.47 15.66
N HIS A 171 -10.75 3.13 15.28
CA HIS A 171 -9.76 4.10 14.82
C HIS A 171 -10.11 4.73 13.47
N ALA A 172 -10.83 4.03 12.61
CA ALA A 172 -11.28 4.55 11.32
C ALA A 172 -12.48 5.48 11.43
N GLU A 173 -13.23 5.45 12.54
CA GLU A 173 -14.41 6.29 12.72
C GLU A 173 -14.05 7.77 12.68
N GLY A 174 -14.75 8.52 11.82
CA GLY A 174 -14.51 9.95 11.62
C GLY A 174 -13.29 10.31 10.77
N VAL A 175 -12.54 9.34 10.28
CA VAL A 175 -11.42 9.55 9.37
C VAL A 175 -11.93 9.59 7.93
N SER A 176 -11.90 10.76 7.31
CA SER A 176 -12.53 11.02 6.00
C SER A 176 -11.94 10.20 4.83
N HIS A 177 -10.69 9.78 4.95
CA HIS A 177 -10.01 8.99 3.91
C HIS A 177 -10.02 7.48 4.18
N ALA A 178 -10.56 7.03 5.33
CA ALA A 178 -10.70 5.60 5.63
C ALA A 178 -11.73 4.94 4.72
N GLN A 179 -11.46 3.69 4.33
CA GLN A 179 -12.36 2.90 3.48
C GLN A 179 -13.65 2.53 4.21
N TYR A 180 -13.54 2.12 5.49
CA TYR A 180 -14.65 1.66 6.33
C TYR A 180 -14.74 2.49 7.62
N PRO A 181 -15.17 3.77 7.55
CA PRO A 181 -15.19 4.67 8.70
C PRO A 181 -16.43 4.47 9.60
N PHE A 182 -16.68 3.25 10.02
CA PHE A 182 -17.81 2.90 10.88
C PHE A 182 -17.42 1.83 11.92
N LYS A 183 -18.09 1.84 13.06
CA LYS A 183 -17.89 0.84 14.13
C LYS A 183 -18.48 -0.51 13.80
N ILE A 184 -17.84 -1.55 14.30
CA ILE A 184 -18.36 -2.92 14.32
C ILE A 184 -18.30 -3.48 15.74
N SER A 185 -19.19 -4.41 16.06
CA SER A 185 -19.16 -5.12 17.33
C SER A 185 -18.35 -6.41 17.25
N LEU A 186 -17.91 -6.91 18.41
CA LEU A 186 -17.27 -8.22 18.49
C LEU A 186 -18.17 -9.34 17.96
N ASP A 187 -19.47 -9.31 18.28
CA ASP A 187 -20.41 -10.31 17.77
C ASP A 187 -20.45 -10.33 16.24
N ARG A 188 -20.41 -9.14 15.60
CA ARG A 188 -20.35 -9.03 14.14
C ARG A 188 -19.09 -9.69 13.55
N VAL A 189 -17.96 -9.60 14.25
CA VAL A 189 -16.70 -10.26 13.85
C VAL A 189 -16.85 -11.78 13.99
N LEU A 190 -17.36 -12.25 15.12
CA LEU A 190 -17.51 -13.68 15.41
C LEU A 190 -18.55 -14.39 14.52
N GLU A 191 -19.56 -13.65 14.06
CA GLU A 191 -20.62 -14.16 13.17
C GLU A 191 -20.24 -14.02 11.66
N SER A 192 -19.07 -13.46 11.34
CA SER A 192 -18.64 -13.31 9.94
C SER A 192 -18.41 -14.67 9.29
N PRO A 193 -18.73 -14.83 7.99
CA PRO A 193 -18.50 -16.09 7.30
C PRO A 193 -16.99 -16.41 7.22
N PHE A 194 -16.66 -17.68 7.31
CA PHE A 194 -15.31 -18.16 7.09
C PHE A 194 -14.88 -17.92 5.63
N ILE A 195 -13.67 -17.39 5.45
CA ILE A 195 -13.03 -17.25 4.15
C ILE A 195 -12.02 -18.38 3.95
N ALA A 196 -11.25 -18.71 4.99
CA ALA A 196 -10.33 -19.84 5.03
C ALA A 196 -10.22 -20.35 6.47
N ASP A 197 -9.93 -21.66 6.68
CA ASP A 197 -9.76 -22.31 7.98
C ASP A 197 -8.51 -23.21 8.06
#